data_e7afea47a4a4851df07a67a02a828aef
#
_entry.id   e7afea47a4a4851df07a67a02a828aef
#
_cell.length_a   1.000
_cell.length_b   1.000
_cell.length_c   1.000
_cell.angle_alpha   90.00
_cell.angle_beta   90.00
_cell.angle_gamma   90.00
#
_symmetry.space_group_name_H-M   'P 1'
#
loop_
_entity.id
_entity.type
_entity.pdbx_description
1 polymer ?
#
loop_
_entity_poly.entity_id
_entity_poly.type
_entity_poly.pdbx_seq_one_letter_code
_entity_poly.pdbx_strand_id
1 'polypeptide(L)'
;MPAVDTLIITAGLGRLALFENTDEEEIQHTFQVNTIGPMRVIRHLYDRIRSQTEDFYCAVMVSISGMISSPFFSIYSASKAALHRFIESVNVELEKSGTRNRILEVSPGSIQGTRFYGGSNDLSQTGPLAEEILGRMYRHETLYIPQYEEIFKEVLERYRSDPRRFGLESYDYKVKSGRVK
;
A
#
# COMPACT_ATOMS: atom_id res chain seq x y z
N MET A 1 5.66 6.01 29.96
CA MET A 1 6.13 5.55 28.65
C MET A 1 6.39 6.76 27.77
N PRO A 2 7.48 6.82 27.00
CA PRO A 2 7.65 7.89 26.02
C PRO A 2 6.45 7.86 25.06
N ALA A 3 6.02 9.02 24.65
CA ALA A 3 4.90 9.15 23.73
C ALA A 3 5.33 8.70 22.32
N VAL A 4 4.52 7.88 21.66
CA VAL A 4 4.76 7.47 20.27
C VAL A 4 4.51 8.67 19.35
N ASP A 5 5.48 9.09 18.57
CA ASP A 5 5.42 10.18 17.60
C ASP A 5 5.59 9.71 16.15
N THR A 6 5.94 8.45 15.97
CA THR A 6 6.21 7.85 14.67
C THR A 6 5.53 6.50 14.55
N LEU A 7 4.81 6.29 13.45
CA LEU A 7 4.11 5.05 13.12
C LEU A 7 4.46 4.60 11.70
N ILE A 8 5.01 3.41 11.55
CA ILE A 8 5.26 2.81 10.24
C ILE A 8 4.53 1.46 10.18
N ILE A 9 3.58 1.33 9.26
CA ILE A 9 2.81 0.10 9.07
C ILE A 9 3.28 -0.59 7.80
N THR A 10 4.01 -1.69 7.97
CA THR A 10 4.52 -2.51 6.86
C THR A 10 3.84 -3.88 6.77
N ALA A 11 2.98 -4.21 7.72
CA ALA A 11 2.27 -5.48 7.74
C ALA A 11 1.39 -5.63 6.50
N GLY A 12 1.48 -6.80 5.88
CA GLY A 12 0.69 -7.14 4.71
C GLY A 12 0.99 -8.52 4.19
N LEU A 13 -0.01 -9.16 3.63
CA LEU A 13 0.12 -10.45 2.99
C LEU A 13 -0.68 -10.47 1.68
N GLY A 14 -0.29 -11.34 0.78
CA GLY A 14 -0.98 -11.58 -0.48
C GLY A 14 -0.56 -12.91 -1.08
N ARG A 15 -1.49 -13.57 -1.75
CA ARG A 15 -1.27 -14.82 -2.45
C ARG A 15 -1.69 -14.67 -3.91
N LEU A 16 -0.89 -15.21 -4.82
CA LEU A 16 -1.23 -15.35 -6.24
C LEU A 16 -2.08 -16.62 -6.43
N ALA A 17 -3.37 -16.43 -6.68
CA ALA A 17 -4.30 -17.51 -6.97
C ALA A 17 -5.45 -17.04 -7.85
N LEU A 18 -6.06 -17.94 -8.63
CA LEU A 18 -7.38 -17.71 -9.19
C LEU A 18 -8.40 -17.59 -8.05
N PHE A 19 -9.42 -16.75 -8.22
CA PHE A 19 -10.43 -16.55 -7.17
C PHE A 19 -11.17 -17.85 -6.79
N GLU A 20 -11.38 -18.75 -7.74
CA GLU A 20 -11.97 -20.08 -7.50
C GLU A 20 -11.14 -20.99 -6.57
N ASN A 21 -9.84 -20.67 -6.39
CA ASN A 21 -8.90 -21.40 -5.53
C ASN A 21 -8.65 -20.68 -4.20
N THR A 22 -9.54 -19.77 -3.81
CA THR A 22 -9.49 -19.04 -2.53
C THR A 22 -10.67 -19.43 -1.67
N ASP A 23 -10.47 -19.45 -0.35
CA ASP A 23 -11.51 -19.77 0.61
C ASP A 23 -11.93 -18.51 1.42
N GLU A 24 -13.00 -18.68 2.18
CA GLU A 24 -13.57 -17.59 3.01
C GLU A 24 -12.57 -17.13 4.09
N GLU A 25 -11.80 -18.04 4.67
CA GLU A 25 -10.82 -17.73 5.69
C GLU A 25 -9.68 -16.86 5.12
N GLU A 26 -9.22 -17.16 3.90
CA GLU A 26 -8.21 -16.37 3.20
C GLU A 26 -8.72 -14.93 2.91
N ILE A 27 -9.99 -14.80 2.49
CA ILE A 27 -10.61 -13.48 2.28
C ILE A 27 -10.61 -12.68 3.58
N GLN A 28 -11.16 -13.25 4.65
CA GLN A 28 -11.25 -12.59 5.94
C GLN A 28 -9.87 -12.23 6.50
N HIS A 29 -8.93 -13.17 6.48
CA HIS A 29 -7.57 -12.95 6.99
C HIS A 29 -6.83 -11.87 6.23
N THR A 30 -6.94 -11.85 4.88
CA THR A 30 -6.32 -10.81 4.05
C THR A 30 -6.84 -9.42 4.41
N PHE A 31 -8.15 -9.24 4.55
CA PHE A 31 -8.72 -7.96 4.93
C PHE A 31 -8.40 -7.58 6.37
N GLN A 32 -8.37 -8.53 7.30
CA GLN A 32 -7.97 -8.28 8.69
C GLN A 32 -6.55 -7.73 8.78
N VAL A 33 -5.60 -8.32 8.05
CA VAL A 33 -4.20 -7.90 8.10
C VAL A 33 -3.97 -6.63 7.27
N ASN A 34 -4.45 -6.60 6.02
CA ASN A 34 -4.08 -5.55 5.08
C ASN A 34 -4.88 -4.25 5.26
N THR A 35 -6.07 -4.32 5.85
CA THR A 35 -7.01 -3.20 5.87
C THR A 35 -7.46 -2.85 7.28
N ILE A 36 -8.12 -3.79 7.96
CA ILE A 36 -8.75 -3.54 9.26
C ILE A 36 -7.69 -3.28 10.34
N GLY A 37 -6.61 -4.06 10.35
CA GLY A 37 -5.49 -3.88 11.29
C GLY A 37 -4.90 -2.47 11.21
N PRO A 38 -4.42 -2.00 10.04
CA PRO A 38 -3.96 -0.64 9.83
C PRO A 38 -4.98 0.43 10.27
N MET A 39 -6.25 0.29 9.88
CA MET A 39 -7.31 1.22 10.28
C MET A 39 -7.46 1.31 11.79
N ARG A 40 -7.43 0.18 12.51
CA ARG A 40 -7.53 0.13 13.97
C ARG A 40 -6.34 0.78 14.66
N VAL A 41 -5.12 0.55 14.18
CA VAL A 41 -3.91 1.17 14.74
C VAL A 41 -3.95 2.68 14.54
N ILE A 42 -4.27 3.15 13.33
CA ILE A 42 -4.44 4.57 13.03
C ILE A 42 -5.54 5.17 13.91
N ARG A 43 -6.70 4.51 14.05
CA ARG A 43 -7.79 5.00 14.90
C ARG A 43 -7.37 5.12 16.37
N HIS A 44 -6.56 4.19 16.86
CA HIS A 44 -6.05 4.22 18.23
C HIS A 44 -5.12 5.42 18.49
N LEU A 45 -4.34 5.83 17.48
CA LEU A 45 -3.40 6.95 17.57
C LEU A 45 -3.95 8.25 16.96
N TYR A 46 -5.24 8.27 16.55
CA TYR A 46 -5.79 9.34 15.72
C TYR A 46 -5.76 10.71 16.40
N ASP A 47 -6.00 10.79 17.70
CA ASP A 47 -5.95 12.06 18.44
C ASP A 47 -4.54 12.68 18.41
N ARG A 48 -3.49 11.85 18.37
CA ARG A 48 -2.12 12.30 18.19
C ARG A 48 -1.82 12.70 16.75
N ILE A 49 -2.25 11.89 15.78
CA ILE A 49 -2.12 12.21 14.35
C ILE A 49 -2.82 13.53 14.03
N ARG A 50 -3.95 13.82 14.67
CA ARG A 50 -4.74 15.05 14.48
C ARG A 50 -4.21 16.26 15.27
N SER A 51 -3.18 16.10 16.08
CA SER A 51 -2.62 17.21 16.88
C SER A 51 -2.24 18.41 15.97
N GLN A 52 -2.58 19.61 16.41
CA GLN A 52 -2.18 20.85 15.74
C GLN A 52 -0.87 21.45 16.30
N THR A 53 -0.41 20.90 17.42
CA THR A 53 0.74 21.43 18.17
C THR A 53 1.94 20.49 18.20
N GLU A 54 1.72 19.21 17.93
CA GLU A 54 2.76 18.17 17.94
C GLU A 54 2.89 17.52 16.57
N ASP A 55 4.11 17.25 16.17
CA ASP A 55 4.36 16.44 14.98
C ASP A 55 4.08 14.97 15.24
N PHE A 56 3.43 14.34 14.29
CA PHE A 56 3.27 12.90 14.22
C PHE A 56 3.59 12.42 12.82
N TYR A 57 4.49 11.46 12.72
CA TYR A 57 4.97 10.93 11.46
C TYR A 57 4.35 9.57 11.19
N CYS A 58 3.65 9.43 10.08
CA CYS A 58 2.95 8.19 9.75
C CYS A 58 3.21 7.76 8.30
N ALA A 59 3.64 6.51 8.12
CA ALA A 59 3.75 5.89 6.80
C ALA A 59 3.06 4.52 6.78
N VAL A 60 2.34 4.21 5.71
CA VAL A 60 1.59 2.96 5.54
C VAL A 60 1.90 2.34 4.19
N MET A 61 2.36 1.08 4.20
CA MET A 61 2.62 0.32 2.97
C MET A 61 1.32 -0.19 2.37
N VAL A 62 0.91 0.42 1.26
CA VAL A 62 -0.24 -0.01 0.46
C VAL A 62 0.25 -0.89 -0.70
N SER A 63 0.03 -0.50 -1.91
CA SER A 63 0.55 -1.11 -3.15
C SER A 63 -0.06 -0.44 -4.37
N ILE A 64 0.65 -0.40 -5.47
CA ILE A 64 0.10 -0.03 -6.78
C ILE A 64 -1.10 -0.91 -7.17
N SER A 65 -1.14 -2.17 -6.69
CA SER A 65 -2.29 -3.07 -6.89
C SER A 65 -3.59 -2.58 -6.26
N GLY A 66 -3.54 -1.64 -5.34
CA GLY A 66 -4.72 -0.94 -4.81
C GLY A 66 -5.30 0.11 -5.76
N MET A 67 -4.57 0.50 -6.80
CA MET A 67 -4.96 1.53 -7.77
C MET A 67 -5.36 0.97 -9.13
N ILE A 68 -5.07 -0.31 -9.39
CA ILE A 68 -5.33 -1.01 -10.66
C ILE A 68 -5.95 -2.37 -10.44
N SER A 69 -6.63 -2.94 -11.44
CA SER A 69 -7.06 -4.33 -11.39
C SER A 69 -5.84 -5.26 -11.49
N SER A 70 -5.83 -6.30 -10.67
CA SER A 70 -4.71 -7.23 -10.61
C SER A 70 -5.20 -8.69 -10.60
N PRO A 71 -5.45 -9.31 -11.78
CA PRO A 71 -5.82 -10.72 -11.88
C PRO A 71 -4.87 -11.61 -11.10
N PHE A 72 -5.36 -12.70 -10.51
CA PHE A 72 -4.69 -13.57 -9.54
C PHE A 72 -4.36 -12.95 -8.17
N PHE A 73 -4.52 -11.65 -8.02
CA PHE A 73 -4.41 -10.92 -6.77
C PHE A 73 -5.72 -10.23 -6.38
N SER A 74 -6.86 -10.78 -6.75
CA SER A 74 -8.17 -10.11 -6.60
C SER A 74 -8.44 -9.67 -5.16
N ILE A 75 -8.27 -10.56 -4.17
CA ILE A 75 -8.49 -10.28 -2.74
C ILE A 75 -7.45 -9.29 -2.23
N TYR A 76 -6.16 -9.52 -2.54
CA TYR A 76 -5.08 -8.61 -2.16
C TYR A 76 -5.31 -7.20 -2.71
N SER A 77 -5.58 -7.09 -4.02
CA SER A 77 -5.84 -5.82 -4.69
C SER A 77 -7.03 -5.09 -4.06
N ALA A 78 -8.14 -5.81 -3.81
CA ALA A 78 -9.31 -5.24 -3.14
C ALA A 78 -9.00 -4.73 -1.72
N SER A 79 -8.22 -5.49 -0.93
CA SER A 79 -7.81 -5.07 0.41
C SER A 79 -6.91 -3.83 0.40
N LYS A 80 -6.01 -3.74 -0.57
CA LYS A 80 -5.13 -2.56 -0.74
C LYS A 80 -5.88 -1.36 -1.31
N ALA A 81 -6.87 -1.56 -2.18
CA ALA A 81 -7.76 -0.50 -2.66
C ALA A 81 -8.61 0.09 -1.51
N ALA A 82 -9.11 -0.74 -0.62
CA ALA A 82 -9.83 -0.29 0.57
C ALA A 82 -8.92 0.57 1.48
N LEU A 83 -7.68 0.14 1.72
CA LEU A 83 -6.72 0.89 2.53
C LEU A 83 -6.31 2.21 1.85
N HIS A 84 -6.07 2.21 0.53
CA HIS A 84 -5.80 3.40 -0.27
C HIS A 84 -6.91 4.45 -0.09
N ARG A 85 -8.17 4.09 -0.32
CA ARG A 85 -9.30 5.02 -0.18
C ARG A 85 -9.51 5.51 1.25
N PHE A 86 -9.23 4.67 2.23
CA PHE A 86 -9.27 5.06 3.63
C PHE A 86 -8.24 6.14 3.94
N ILE A 87 -6.96 5.95 3.54
CA ILE A 87 -5.89 6.92 3.80
C ILE A 87 -6.15 8.24 3.08
N GLU A 88 -6.55 8.19 1.82
CA GLU A 88 -6.91 9.37 1.03
C GLU A 88 -7.99 10.20 1.74
N SER A 89 -9.07 9.54 2.21
CA SER A 89 -10.18 10.20 2.90
C SER A 89 -9.75 10.79 4.25
N VAL A 90 -8.99 10.04 5.04
CA VAL A 90 -8.48 10.50 6.34
C VAL A 90 -7.53 11.69 6.20
N ASN A 91 -6.69 11.72 5.17
CA ASN A 91 -5.81 12.86 4.92
C ASN A 91 -6.60 14.15 4.62
N VAL A 92 -7.75 14.06 3.94
CA VAL A 92 -8.65 15.21 3.74
C VAL A 92 -9.24 15.69 5.07
N GLU A 93 -9.65 14.76 5.95
CA GLU A 93 -10.16 15.10 7.29
C GLU A 93 -9.06 15.76 8.16
N LEU A 94 -7.84 15.25 8.11
CA LEU A 94 -6.69 15.84 8.80
C LEU A 94 -6.41 17.27 8.31
N GLU A 95 -6.42 17.50 6.99
CA GLU A 95 -6.27 18.83 6.43
C GLU A 95 -7.35 19.79 6.92
N LYS A 96 -8.61 19.36 6.92
CA LYS A 96 -9.74 20.16 7.42
C LYS A 96 -9.67 20.44 8.93
N SER A 97 -9.02 19.56 9.69
CA SER A 97 -8.80 19.78 11.13
C SER A 97 -7.73 20.82 11.45
N GLY A 98 -6.97 21.29 10.45
CA GLY A 98 -5.91 22.30 10.61
C GLY A 98 -4.57 21.75 11.09
N THR A 99 -4.42 20.43 11.24
CA THR A 99 -3.10 19.82 11.52
C THR A 99 -2.23 19.78 10.26
N ARG A 100 -0.90 19.88 10.46
CA ARG A 100 0.07 19.63 9.38
C ARG A 100 0.41 18.16 9.17
N ASN A 101 0.07 17.32 10.15
CA ASN A 101 0.36 15.89 10.09
C ASN A 101 -0.41 15.21 8.96
N ARG A 102 0.25 14.27 8.29
CA ARG A 102 -0.32 13.48 7.19
C ARG A 102 0.07 12.02 7.34
N ILE A 103 -0.74 11.16 6.78
CA ILE A 103 -0.43 9.74 6.62
C ILE A 103 0.17 9.58 5.22
N LEU A 104 1.46 9.27 5.16
CA LEU A 104 2.11 8.94 3.89
C LEU A 104 1.65 7.55 3.44
N GLU A 105 0.93 7.51 2.34
CA GLU A 105 0.70 6.28 1.60
C GLU A 105 1.91 5.94 0.75
N VAL A 106 2.45 4.74 0.92
CA VAL A 106 3.52 4.21 0.08
C VAL A 106 2.95 3.09 -0.79
N SER A 107 2.87 3.33 -2.11
CA SER A 107 2.24 2.40 -3.06
C SER A 107 3.24 1.86 -4.08
N PRO A 108 4.15 0.96 -3.65
CA PRO A 108 5.14 0.38 -4.55
C PRO A 108 4.56 -0.69 -5.45
N GLY A 109 5.29 -1.01 -6.52
CA GLY A 109 5.18 -2.27 -7.23
C GLY A 109 5.86 -3.42 -6.48
N SER A 110 6.41 -4.37 -7.25
CA SER A 110 7.18 -5.46 -6.66
C SER A 110 8.53 -4.94 -6.14
N ILE A 111 8.79 -5.12 -4.84
CA ILE A 111 10.06 -4.75 -4.21
C ILE A 111 10.93 -6.00 -4.07
N GLN A 112 12.06 -6.02 -4.75
CA GLN A 112 13.08 -7.05 -4.57
C GLN A 112 13.72 -6.92 -3.18
N GLY A 113 14.30 -8.02 -2.67
CA GLY A 113 14.90 -8.02 -1.34
C GLY A 113 13.88 -8.04 -0.20
N THR A 114 12.63 -8.47 -0.48
CA THR A 114 11.60 -8.70 0.52
C THR A 114 11.05 -10.12 0.46
N ARG A 115 10.53 -10.63 1.56
CA ARG A 115 9.86 -11.95 1.59
C ARG A 115 8.56 -11.98 0.79
N PHE A 116 7.95 -10.84 0.55
CA PHE A 116 6.72 -10.76 -0.24
C PHE A 116 6.93 -11.21 -1.69
N TYR A 117 8.16 -11.07 -2.18
CA TYR A 117 8.56 -11.49 -3.52
C TYR A 117 9.04 -12.95 -3.61
N GLY A 118 8.98 -13.70 -2.50
CA GLY A 118 9.42 -15.10 -2.45
C GLY A 118 10.93 -15.29 -2.22
N GLY A 119 11.64 -14.22 -1.84
CA GLY A 119 13.08 -14.25 -1.53
C GLY A 119 13.38 -14.15 -0.05
N SER A 120 14.65 -13.87 0.26
CA SER A 120 15.14 -13.46 1.58
C SER A 120 15.12 -11.94 1.70
N ASN A 121 15.09 -11.43 2.94
CA ASN A 121 15.29 -10.00 3.18
C ASN A 121 16.72 -9.59 2.82
N ASP A 122 16.85 -8.55 2.00
CA ASP A 122 18.13 -7.96 1.60
C ASP A 122 18.09 -6.45 1.83
N LEU A 123 18.76 -5.99 2.88
CA LEU A 123 18.79 -4.58 3.24
C LEU A 123 19.57 -3.71 2.25
N SER A 124 20.49 -4.29 1.48
CA SER A 124 21.22 -3.54 0.45
C SER A 124 20.29 -3.09 -0.68
N GLN A 125 19.25 -3.86 -0.95
CA GLN A 125 18.22 -3.54 -1.96
C GLN A 125 17.08 -2.69 -1.40
N THR A 126 16.71 -2.89 -0.14
CA THR A 126 15.56 -2.20 0.47
C THR A 126 15.94 -0.93 1.24
N GLY A 127 17.20 -0.79 1.66
CA GLY A 127 17.68 0.37 2.44
C GLY A 127 17.43 1.71 1.78
N PRO A 128 17.87 1.93 0.50
CA PRO A 128 17.66 3.20 -0.18
C PRO A 128 16.18 3.59 -0.29
N LEU A 129 15.30 2.61 -0.54
CA LEU A 129 13.86 2.85 -0.57
C LEU A 129 13.32 3.24 0.83
N ALA A 130 13.80 2.59 1.88
CA ALA A 130 13.39 2.89 3.25
C ALA A 130 13.81 4.32 3.66
N GLU A 131 15.03 4.74 3.31
CA GLU A 131 15.51 6.11 3.55
C GLU A 131 14.65 7.15 2.83
N GLU A 132 14.28 6.88 1.57
CA GLU A 132 13.41 7.79 0.81
C GLU A 132 12.00 7.88 1.43
N ILE A 133 11.42 6.74 1.85
CA ILE A 133 10.12 6.70 2.54
C ILE A 133 10.18 7.54 3.83
N LEU A 134 11.21 7.37 4.65
CA LEU A 134 11.40 8.14 5.88
C LEU A 134 11.50 9.65 5.59
N GLY A 135 12.31 10.03 4.59
CA GLY A 135 12.44 11.43 4.19
C GLY A 135 11.12 12.06 3.78
N ARG A 136 10.28 11.36 2.99
CA ARG A 136 8.96 11.82 2.57
C ARG A 136 7.97 11.89 3.74
N MET A 137 8.00 10.90 4.62
CA MET A 137 7.18 10.88 5.83
C MET A 137 7.47 12.08 6.73
N TYR A 138 8.75 12.42 6.94
CA TYR A 138 9.15 13.61 7.72
C TYR A 138 8.78 14.93 7.06
N ARG A 139 8.53 14.96 5.74
CA ARG A 139 8.00 16.13 5.04
C ARG A 139 6.46 16.17 4.99
N HIS A 140 5.78 15.24 5.68
CA HIS A 140 4.32 15.13 5.69
C HIS A 140 3.71 14.98 4.29
N GLU A 141 4.40 14.31 3.37
CA GLU A 141 3.84 13.97 2.06
C GLU A 141 2.69 12.96 2.23
N THR A 142 1.74 12.96 1.28
CA THR A 142 0.53 12.12 1.38
C THR A 142 0.59 10.86 0.54
N LEU A 143 1.36 10.86 -0.54
CA LEU A 143 1.47 9.74 -1.47
C LEU A 143 2.89 9.61 -2.03
N TYR A 144 3.40 8.40 -2.01
CA TYR A 144 4.63 8.03 -2.69
C TYR A 144 4.46 6.74 -3.47
N ILE A 145 4.69 6.81 -4.78
CA ILE A 145 4.74 5.66 -5.68
C ILE A 145 6.19 5.56 -6.17
N PRO A 146 7.01 4.61 -5.65
CA PRO A 146 8.35 4.40 -6.15
C PRO A 146 8.36 4.12 -7.66
N GLN A 147 9.29 4.70 -8.40
CA GLN A 147 9.40 4.56 -9.87
C GLN A 147 8.14 5.08 -10.62
N TYR A 148 7.51 6.13 -10.08
CA TYR A 148 6.29 6.67 -10.70
C TYR A 148 6.53 7.15 -12.12
N GLU A 149 7.51 8.02 -12.35
CA GLU A 149 7.79 8.60 -13.68
C GLU A 149 8.34 7.55 -14.67
N GLU A 150 9.13 6.58 -14.18
CA GLU A 150 9.78 5.58 -15.01
C GLU A 150 8.84 4.44 -15.42
N ILE A 151 7.87 4.09 -14.57
CA ILE A 151 7.04 2.89 -14.78
C ILE A 151 5.55 3.17 -14.56
N PHE A 152 5.19 3.64 -13.35
CA PHE A 152 3.80 3.55 -12.93
C PHE A 152 2.89 4.64 -13.49
N LYS A 153 3.43 5.73 -13.97
CA LYS A 153 2.66 6.76 -14.68
C LYS A 153 1.98 6.18 -15.92
N GLU A 154 2.73 5.53 -16.79
CA GLU A 154 2.19 4.85 -17.97
C GLU A 154 1.23 3.73 -17.59
N VAL A 155 1.56 2.91 -16.59
CA VAL A 155 0.71 1.84 -16.10
C VAL A 155 -0.66 2.36 -15.66
N LEU A 156 -0.69 3.44 -14.89
CA LEU A 156 -1.93 4.06 -14.40
C LEU A 156 -2.74 4.72 -15.53
N GLU A 157 -2.07 5.36 -16.48
CA GLU A 157 -2.71 5.95 -17.67
C GLU A 157 -3.35 4.86 -18.54
N ARG A 158 -2.65 3.76 -18.81
CA ARG A 158 -3.20 2.61 -19.55
C ARG A 158 -4.39 2.00 -18.83
N TYR A 159 -4.29 1.80 -17.52
CA TYR A 159 -5.40 1.31 -16.71
C TYR A 159 -6.62 2.23 -16.78
N ARG A 160 -6.43 3.55 -16.65
CA ARG A 160 -7.53 4.54 -16.71
C ARG A 160 -8.19 4.61 -18.08
N SER A 161 -7.42 4.42 -19.16
CA SER A 161 -7.95 4.47 -20.53
C SER A 161 -8.82 3.26 -20.85
N ASP A 162 -8.43 2.06 -20.46
CA ASP A 162 -9.21 0.82 -20.66
C ASP A 162 -8.89 -0.20 -19.56
N PRO A 163 -9.61 -0.15 -18.40
CA PRO A 163 -9.38 -1.07 -17.29
C PRO A 163 -9.58 -2.55 -17.66
N ARG A 164 -10.51 -2.85 -18.58
CA ARG A 164 -10.80 -4.22 -19.01
C ARG A 164 -9.63 -4.78 -19.82
N ARG A 165 -9.18 -4.05 -20.82
CA ARG A 165 -8.04 -4.45 -21.66
C ARG A 165 -6.78 -4.61 -20.82
N PHE A 166 -6.50 -3.65 -19.95
CA PHE A 166 -5.37 -3.72 -19.01
C PHE A 166 -5.42 -5.00 -18.17
N GLY A 167 -6.61 -5.35 -17.64
CA GLY A 167 -6.79 -6.57 -16.85
C GLY A 167 -6.50 -7.84 -17.66
N LEU A 168 -6.98 -7.93 -18.89
CA LEU A 168 -6.71 -9.08 -19.78
C LEU A 168 -5.22 -9.21 -20.11
N GLU A 169 -4.55 -8.13 -20.46
CA GLU A 169 -3.12 -8.11 -20.74
C GLU A 169 -2.29 -8.48 -19.50
N SER A 170 -2.69 -8.02 -18.33
CA SER A 170 -2.07 -8.37 -17.04
C SER A 170 -2.24 -9.85 -16.70
N TYR A 171 -3.40 -10.43 -16.99
CA TYR A 171 -3.67 -11.86 -16.85
C TYR A 171 -2.71 -12.69 -17.71
N ASP A 172 -2.66 -12.40 -19.00
CA ASP A 172 -1.83 -13.11 -19.97
C ASP A 172 -0.34 -13.02 -19.62
N TYR A 173 0.11 -11.84 -19.19
CA TYR A 173 1.49 -11.62 -18.73
C TYR A 173 1.84 -12.53 -17.53
N LYS A 174 0.96 -12.61 -16.53
CA LYS A 174 1.20 -13.41 -15.32
C LYS A 174 1.24 -14.91 -15.63
N VAL A 175 0.36 -15.38 -16.51
CA VAL A 175 0.38 -16.79 -16.99
C VAL A 175 1.69 -17.08 -17.72
N LYS A 176 2.06 -16.25 -18.70
CA LYS A 176 3.30 -16.43 -19.48
C LYS A 176 4.58 -16.35 -18.63
N SER A 177 4.57 -15.57 -17.56
CA SER A 177 5.73 -15.42 -16.66
C SER A 177 5.97 -16.63 -15.75
N GLY A 178 5.10 -17.65 -15.75
CA GLY A 178 5.20 -18.84 -14.90
C GLY A 178 4.99 -18.54 -13.39
N ARG A 179 4.57 -17.33 -13.04
CA ARG A 179 4.30 -16.94 -11.64
C ARG A 179 3.00 -17.52 -11.09
N VAL A 180 2.15 -17.97 -11.97
CA VAL A 180 0.86 -18.58 -11.64
C VAL A 180 0.86 -19.99 -12.22
N LYS A 181 0.54 -20.97 -11.37
CA LYS A 181 0.34 -22.38 -11.78
C LYS A 181 -1.14 -22.68 -11.90
#